data_75630f0b34f2faff9212f3dc93c8a2de
#
_entry.id   75630f0b34f2faff9212f3dc93c8a2de
#
_cell.length_a   1.000
_cell.length_b   1.000
_cell.length_c   1.000
_cell.angle_alpha   90.00
_cell.angle_beta   90.00
_cell.angle_gamma   90.00
#
_symmetry.space_group_name_H-M   'P 1'
#
loop_
_entity.id
_entity.type
_entity.pdbx_description
1 polymer ?
#
loop_
_entity_poly.entity_id
_entity_poly.type
_entity_poly.pdbx_seq_one_letter_code
_entity_poly.pdbx_strand_id
1 'polypeptide(L)'
;MMEPATIAALLRELAVYYELDGDRSRTFAYDRAAKAVEAANGLHRLIDEGRLEELPGVGPSIARVVAELARRGTVAVLERLREKWPPIVIELAQLPKVGTQKARRIFQALAPANLDAVAALARAGALRELPGFGKISEQKVLQAIEERRLQGAQMILVDAESHAASLAHHLRGDPAITAVETCGPVRRSCEIIDHLAYAVASDQRDAVTERLRGFALVTSIDAGRDDAVVIGYLAGGLRAELTIAPAARFGWAQITATGSPAHVERLRARAAERGLHLDRLEAGDEAQV
;
A
#
# COMPACT_ATOMS: atom_id res chain seq x y z
N MET A 1 14.24 0.59 -11.28
CA MET A 1 14.17 1.77 -10.38
C MET A 1 12.73 1.98 -9.96
N MET A 2 12.50 2.51 -8.75
CA MET A 2 11.16 2.77 -8.23
C MET A 2 10.45 3.86 -9.02
N GLU A 3 9.13 3.72 -9.23
CA GLU A 3 8.32 4.69 -9.98
C GLU A 3 8.20 6.05 -9.25
N PRO A 4 8.12 7.18 -9.98
CA PRO A 4 8.03 8.53 -9.40
C PRO A 4 6.91 8.69 -8.37
N ALA A 5 5.72 8.14 -8.64
CA ALA A 5 4.57 8.22 -7.73
C ALA A 5 4.85 7.50 -6.38
N THR A 6 5.55 6.35 -6.42
CA THR A 6 5.93 5.62 -5.22
C THR A 6 6.97 6.41 -4.41
N ILE A 7 7.97 7.01 -5.07
CA ILE A 7 8.95 7.87 -4.40
C ILE A 7 8.26 9.08 -3.77
N ALA A 8 7.33 9.72 -4.49
CA ALA A 8 6.56 10.84 -3.97
C ALA A 8 5.71 10.46 -2.74
N ALA A 9 5.10 9.27 -2.74
CA ALA A 9 4.36 8.74 -1.58
C ALA A 9 5.27 8.58 -0.34
N LEU A 10 6.49 8.05 -0.52
CA LEU A 10 7.47 7.92 0.58
C LEU A 10 7.99 9.27 1.09
N LEU A 11 8.15 10.27 0.20
CA LEU A 11 8.50 11.63 0.60
C LEU A 11 7.36 12.30 1.41
N ARG A 12 6.09 12.06 1.04
CA ARG A 12 4.94 12.53 1.82
C ARG A 12 4.86 11.82 3.19
N GLU A 13 5.16 10.53 3.24
CA GLU A 13 5.27 9.81 4.50
C GLU A 13 6.34 10.43 5.40
N LEU A 14 7.51 10.73 4.87
CA LEU A 14 8.56 11.46 5.60
C LEU A 14 8.09 12.83 6.09
N ALA A 15 7.34 13.58 5.28
CA ALA A 15 6.76 14.86 5.67
C ALA A 15 5.82 14.72 6.89
N VAL A 16 4.95 13.69 6.90
CA VAL A 16 4.06 13.40 8.04
C VAL A 16 4.86 13.04 9.31
N TYR A 17 5.91 12.23 9.18
CA TYR A 17 6.77 11.92 10.32
C TYR A 17 7.47 13.16 10.90
N TYR A 18 7.98 14.05 10.04
CA TYR A 18 8.56 15.31 10.50
C TYR A 18 7.54 16.24 11.15
N GLU A 19 6.29 16.23 10.67
CA GLU A 19 5.20 16.97 11.32
C GLU A 19 4.89 16.38 12.71
N LEU A 20 4.87 15.06 12.85
CA LEU A 20 4.74 14.39 14.15
C LEU A 20 5.87 14.75 15.10
N ASP A 21 7.08 14.95 14.60
CA ASP A 21 8.25 15.42 15.38
C ASP A 21 8.21 16.93 15.67
N GLY A 22 7.33 17.69 15.00
CA GLY A 22 7.22 19.14 15.13
C GLY A 22 8.21 19.93 14.25
N ASP A 23 8.91 19.27 13.34
CA ASP A 23 9.85 19.89 12.40
C ASP A 23 9.11 20.39 11.14
N ARG A 24 8.48 21.54 11.28
CA ARG A 24 7.74 22.17 10.18
C ARG A 24 8.60 22.46 8.95
N SER A 25 9.87 22.78 9.14
CA SER A 25 10.77 23.10 8.02
C SER A 25 10.93 21.89 7.10
N ARG A 26 11.23 20.73 7.69
CA ARG A 26 11.35 19.49 6.93
C ARG A 26 10.01 19.03 6.39
N THR A 27 8.92 19.17 7.13
CA THR A 27 7.56 18.86 6.65
C THR A 27 7.30 19.54 5.30
N PHE A 28 7.47 20.87 5.22
CA PHE A 28 7.25 21.61 3.99
C PHE A 28 8.25 21.28 2.89
N ALA A 29 9.52 21.02 3.25
CA ALA A 29 10.55 20.68 2.28
C ALA A 29 10.27 19.34 1.59
N TYR A 30 9.90 18.30 2.35
CA TYR A 30 9.57 16.98 1.83
C TYR A 30 8.23 16.96 1.05
N ASP A 31 7.21 17.70 1.49
CA ASP A 31 5.94 17.83 0.73
C ASP A 31 6.16 18.52 -0.62
N ARG A 32 6.98 19.58 -0.66
CA ARG A 32 7.34 20.25 -1.90
C ARG A 32 8.12 19.34 -2.84
N ALA A 33 9.08 18.61 -2.31
CA ALA A 33 9.88 17.66 -3.07
C ALA A 33 9.02 16.52 -3.63
N ALA A 34 8.05 16.02 -2.87
CA ALA A 34 7.11 15.01 -3.34
C ALA A 34 6.34 15.48 -4.58
N LYS A 35 5.81 16.72 -4.56
CA LYS A 35 5.11 17.32 -5.70
C LYS A 35 6.04 17.48 -6.92
N ALA A 36 7.28 17.91 -6.70
CA ALA A 36 8.25 18.08 -7.78
C ALA A 36 8.67 16.74 -8.41
N VAL A 37 8.88 15.71 -7.60
CA VAL A 37 9.21 14.35 -8.04
C VAL A 37 8.05 13.73 -8.85
N GLU A 38 6.82 13.90 -8.39
CA GLU A 38 5.62 13.38 -9.05
C GLU A 38 5.36 14.04 -10.40
N ALA A 39 5.63 15.35 -10.52
CA ALA A 39 5.49 16.11 -11.75
C ALA A 39 6.70 15.98 -12.71
N ALA A 40 7.78 15.33 -12.28
CA ALA A 40 9.03 15.29 -13.03
C ALA A 40 8.95 14.35 -14.24
N ASN A 41 9.05 14.90 -15.45
CA ASN A 41 9.26 14.10 -16.65
C ASN A 41 10.70 13.58 -16.69
N GLY A 42 10.88 12.27 -16.79
CA GLY A 42 12.20 11.66 -16.89
C GLY A 42 12.99 11.66 -15.57
N LEU A 43 12.33 11.47 -14.41
CA LEU A 43 12.96 11.42 -13.09
C LEU A 43 14.17 10.49 -13.05
N HIS A 44 14.06 9.31 -13.66
CA HIS A 44 15.16 8.32 -13.68
C HIS A 44 16.42 8.88 -14.35
N ARG A 45 16.25 9.62 -15.44
CA ARG A 45 17.38 10.29 -16.11
C ARG A 45 18.03 11.34 -15.21
N LEU A 46 17.23 12.15 -14.51
CA LEU A 46 17.77 13.14 -13.55
C LEU A 46 18.54 12.47 -12.40
N ILE A 47 18.09 11.28 -11.96
CA ILE A 47 18.80 10.49 -10.94
C ILE A 47 20.14 10.00 -11.48
N ASP A 48 20.16 9.46 -12.70
CA ASP A 48 21.38 8.90 -13.31
C ASP A 48 22.41 9.96 -13.64
N GLU A 49 21.95 11.15 -14.07
CA GLU A 49 22.81 12.31 -14.37
C GLU A 49 23.20 13.13 -13.12
N GLY A 50 22.66 12.79 -11.92
CA GLY A 50 22.93 13.52 -10.69
C GLY A 50 22.32 14.93 -10.65
N ARG A 51 21.26 15.18 -11.40
CA ARG A 51 20.63 16.50 -11.63
C ARG A 51 19.32 16.71 -10.87
N LEU A 52 19.08 15.97 -9.80
CA LEU A 52 17.86 16.08 -9.00
C LEU A 52 17.64 17.46 -8.37
N GLU A 53 18.73 18.21 -8.13
CA GLU A 53 18.67 19.55 -7.57
C GLU A 53 18.06 20.59 -8.53
N GLU A 54 17.88 20.25 -9.79
CA GLU A 54 17.14 21.09 -10.74
C GLU A 54 15.63 21.09 -10.51
N LEU A 55 15.13 20.08 -9.76
CA LEU A 55 13.72 20.02 -9.39
C LEU A 55 13.38 21.07 -8.34
N PRO A 56 12.26 21.80 -8.48
CA PRO A 56 11.86 22.86 -7.56
C PRO A 56 11.72 22.36 -6.12
N GLY A 57 12.52 22.91 -5.21
CA GLY A 57 12.48 22.55 -3.78
C GLY A 57 13.22 21.28 -3.41
N VAL A 58 13.99 20.69 -4.32
CA VAL A 58 14.88 19.56 -4.07
C VAL A 58 16.30 20.09 -3.88
N GLY A 59 16.74 20.20 -2.63
CA GLY A 59 18.13 20.53 -2.29
C GLY A 59 18.99 19.27 -2.15
N PRO A 60 20.34 19.42 -1.92
CA PRO A 60 21.29 18.31 -1.89
C PRO A 60 20.91 17.16 -0.94
N SER A 61 20.33 17.49 0.21
CA SER A 61 19.92 16.47 1.21
C SER A 61 18.75 15.64 0.69
N ILE A 62 17.74 16.28 0.10
CA ILE A 62 16.56 15.60 -0.43
C ILE A 62 16.92 14.84 -1.72
N ALA A 63 17.78 15.39 -2.56
CA ALA A 63 18.28 14.71 -3.76
C ALA A 63 18.91 13.35 -3.43
N ARG A 64 19.70 13.27 -2.36
CA ARG A 64 20.27 12.00 -1.86
C ARG A 64 19.19 11.03 -1.42
N VAL A 65 18.18 11.50 -0.67
CA VAL A 65 17.05 10.68 -0.23
C VAL A 65 16.26 10.14 -1.44
N VAL A 66 15.95 10.98 -2.42
CA VAL A 66 15.25 10.56 -3.65
C VAL A 66 16.05 9.50 -4.42
N ALA A 67 17.34 9.72 -4.61
CA ALA A 67 18.22 8.77 -5.30
C ALA A 67 18.35 7.44 -4.56
N GLU A 68 18.39 7.44 -3.23
CA GLU A 68 18.47 6.24 -2.41
C GLU A 68 17.14 5.48 -2.42
N LEU A 69 16.00 6.16 -2.27
CA LEU A 69 14.67 5.57 -2.42
C LEU A 69 14.48 4.90 -3.79
N ALA A 70 14.88 5.59 -4.86
CA ALA A 70 14.76 5.06 -6.22
C ALA A 70 15.56 3.76 -6.45
N ARG A 71 16.73 3.64 -5.81
CA ARG A 71 17.63 2.49 -5.99
C ARG A 71 17.38 1.36 -5.00
N ARG A 72 17.10 1.67 -3.74
CA ARG A 72 17.00 0.70 -2.63
C ARG A 72 15.59 0.44 -2.13
N GLY A 73 14.63 1.30 -2.50
CA GLY A 73 13.27 1.21 -1.99
C GLY A 73 13.07 1.76 -0.58
N THR A 74 14.15 2.05 0.14
CA THR A 74 14.13 2.60 1.50
C THR A 74 15.31 3.52 1.74
N VAL A 75 15.30 4.23 2.86
CA VAL A 75 16.38 5.10 3.33
C VAL A 75 16.41 5.06 4.86
N ALA A 76 17.62 5.09 5.43
CA ALA A 76 17.83 4.92 6.88
C ALA A 76 17.01 5.90 7.74
N VAL A 77 16.76 7.12 7.26
CA VAL A 77 15.92 8.08 7.98
C VAL A 77 14.45 7.63 8.04
N LEU A 78 13.94 7.01 6.99
CA LEU A 78 12.57 6.49 6.94
C LEU A 78 12.41 5.30 7.91
N GLU A 79 13.35 4.37 7.90
CA GLU A 79 13.35 3.21 8.81
C GLU A 79 13.33 3.65 10.27
N ARG A 80 14.23 4.56 10.64
CA ARG A 80 14.29 5.11 11.99
C ARG A 80 13.02 5.87 12.42
N LEU A 81 12.38 6.58 11.48
CA LEU A 81 11.12 7.29 11.77
C LEU A 81 9.95 6.31 11.91
N ARG A 82 9.93 5.21 11.14
CA ARG A 82 8.95 4.13 11.27
C ARG A 82 9.08 3.36 12.58
N GLU A 83 10.29 3.16 13.07
CA GLU A 83 10.52 2.60 14.41
C GLU A 83 9.96 3.51 15.51
N LYS A 84 10.15 4.83 15.37
CA LYS A 84 9.65 5.82 16.32
C LYS A 84 8.14 6.00 16.27
N TRP A 85 7.59 6.02 15.06
CA TRP A 85 6.19 6.26 14.77
C TRP A 85 5.64 5.10 13.94
N PRO A 86 5.00 4.10 14.58
CA PRO A 86 4.42 2.96 13.86
C PRO A 86 3.37 3.39 12.83
N PRO A 87 3.12 2.58 11.80
CA PRO A 87 2.22 2.91 10.69
C PRO A 87 0.83 3.38 11.11
N ILE A 88 0.30 2.85 12.22
CA ILE A 88 -1.00 3.28 12.78
C ILE A 88 -1.08 4.79 13.04
N VAL A 89 0.03 5.45 13.37
CA VAL A 89 0.05 6.90 13.63
C VAL A 89 -0.18 7.67 12.32
N ILE A 90 0.40 7.19 11.23
CA ILE A 90 0.19 7.74 9.87
C ILE A 90 -1.27 7.54 9.46
N GLU A 91 -1.81 6.32 9.63
CA GLU A 91 -3.19 6.01 9.30
C GLU A 91 -4.16 6.92 10.07
N LEU A 92 -3.92 7.14 11.35
CA LEU A 92 -4.70 8.07 12.18
C LEU A 92 -4.58 9.51 11.70
N ALA A 93 -3.36 9.96 11.37
CA ALA A 93 -3.13 11.33 10.92
C ALA A 93 -3.83 11.66 9.59
N GLN A 94 -4.01 10.65 8.73
CA GLN A 94 -4.70 10.75 7.44
C GLN A 94 -6.23 10.73 7.56
N LEU A 95 -6.78 10.33 8.72
CA LEU A 95 -8.23 10.34 8.91
C LEU A 95 -8.78 11.79 8.89
N PRO A 96 -9.93 12.02 8.20
CA PRO A 96 -10.57 13.33 8.18
C PRO A 96 -10.82 13.87 9.60
N LYS A 97 -10.47 15.14 9.83
CA LYS A 97 -10.69 15.86 11.11
C LYS A 97 -9.85 15.33 12.31
N VAL A 98 -8.95 14.37 12.08
CA VAL A 98 -7.99 13.89 13.09
C VAL A 98 -6.69 14.69 13.01
N GLY A 99 -5.92 14.50 11.95
CA GLY A 99 -4.63 15.17 11.73
C GLY A 99 -3.53 14.71 12.70
N THR A 100 -2.29 15.13 12.42
CA THR A 100 -1.07 14.69 13.11
C THR A 100 -1.07 14.93 14.62
N GLN A 101 -1.58 16.08 15.08
CA GLN A 101 -1.59 16.42 16.51
C GLN A 101 -2.44 15.45 17.34
N LYS A 102 -3.64 15.09 16.85
CA LYS A 102 -4.51 14.15 17.55
C LYS A 102 -4.00 12.73 17.42
N ALA A 103 -3.51 12.33 16.24
CA ALA A 103 -2.91 11.03 16.01
C ALA A 103 -1.75 10.78 16.98
N ARG A 104 -0.83 11.74 17.10
CA ARG A 104 0.26 11.70 18.06
C ARG A 104 -0.23 11.51 19.50
N ARG A 105 -1.23 12.29 19.94
CA ARG A 105 -1.78 12.19 21.31
C ARG A 105 -2.42 10.84 21.59
N ILE A 106 -3.23 10.33 20.64
CA ILE A 106 -3.84 8.99 20.76
C ILE A 106 -2.75 7.94 20.92
N PHE A 107 -1.75 7.97 20.05
CA PHE A 107 -0.68 6.97 20.08
C PHE A 107 0.17 7.05 21.36
N GLN A 108 0.57 8.25 21.77
CA GLN A 108 1.42 8.41 22.96
C GLN A 108 0.70 8.01 24.26
N ALA A 109 -0.62 8.20 24.33
CA ALA A 109 -1.38 7.90 25.53
C ALA A 109 -1.89 6.44 25.57
N LEU A 110 -2.24 5.85 24.44
CA LEU A 110 -3.01 4.59 24.38
C LEU A 110 -2.30 3.48 23.58
N ALA A 111 -1.25 3.81 22.83
CA ALA A 111 -0.46 2.88 22.02
C ALA A 111 -1.30 1.83 21.24
N PRO A 112 -2.35 2.22 20.49
CA PRO A 112 -3.20 1.27 19.78
C PRO A 112 -2.40 0.56 18.67
N ALA A 113 -2.67 -0.73 18.48
CA ALA A 113 -1.99 -1.53 17.47
C ALA A 113 -2.48 -1.26 16.03
N ASN A 114 -3.76 -0.87 15.88
CA ASN A 114 -4.42 -0.65 14.59
C ASN A 114 -5.68 0.22 14.76
N LEU A 115 -6.34 0.59 13.64
CA LEU A 115 -7.56 1.40 13.66
C LEU A 115 -8.73 0.72 14.39
N ASP A 116 -8.78 -0.62 14.42
CA ASP A 116 -9.80 -1.38 15.14
C ASP A 116 -9.66 -1.22 16.64
N ALA A 117 -8.43 -1.24 17.14
CA ALA A 117 -8.13 -0.96 18.54
C ALA A 117 -8.51 0.49 18.90
N VAL A 118 -8.23 1.47 18.01
CA VAL A 118 -8.67 2.86 18.22
C VAL A 118 -10.19 2.97 18.27
N ALA A 119 -10.91 2.28 17.38
CA ALA A 119 -12.37 2.28 17.37
C ALA A 119 -12.94 1.64 18.65
N ALA A 120 -12.34 0.56 19.15
CA ALA A 120 -12.73 -0.05 20.42
C ALA A 120 -12.52 0.89 21.62
N LEU A 121 -11.35 1.55 21.69
CA LEU A 121 -11.03 2.55 22.70
C LEU A 121 -11.98 3.76 22.64
N ALA A 122 -12.34 4.23 21.45
CA ALA A 122 -13.30 5.31 21.25
C ALA A 122 -14.71 4.92 21.74
N ARG A 123 -15.16 3.69 21.42
CA ARG A 123 -16.46 3.18 21.93
C ARG A 123 -16.47 3.04 23.45
N ALA A 124 -15.35 2.68 24.04
CA ALA A 124 -15.18 2.62 25.50
C ALA A 124 -15.06 4.01 26.17
N GLY A 125 -14.98 5.10 25.39
CA GLY A 125 -14.87 6.46 25.92
C GLY A 125 -13.45 6.87 26.31
N ALA A 126 -12.44 6.07 26.01
CA ALA A 126 -11.05 6.33 26.42
C ALA A 126 -10.44 7.56 25.72
N LEU A 127 -10.87 7.90 24.50
CA LEU A 127 -10.32 9.05 23.79
C LEU A 127 -10.76 10.39 24.41
N ARG A 128 -11.97 10.47 24.93
CA ARG A 128 -12.50 11.72 25.54
C ARG A 128 -11.74 12.15 26.78
N GLU A 129 -11.06 11.22 27.45
CA GLU A 129 -10.23 11.47 28.62
C GLU A 129 -8.86 12.08 28.28
N LEU A 130 -8.50 12.09 26.99
CA LEU A 130 -7.22 12.65 26.55
C LEU A 130 -7.27 14.19 26.52
N PRO A 131 -6.20 14.89 26.89
CA PRO A 131 -6.12 16.34 26.82
C PRO A 131 -6.45 16.88 25.40
N GLY A 132 -7.44 17.77 25.34
CA GLY A 132 -7.91 18.36 24.08
C GLY A 132 -8.83 17.45 23.25
N PHE A 133 -9.27 16.32 23.81
CA PHE A 133 -10.37 15.53 23.31
C PHE A 133 -11.61 15.75 24.18
N GLY A 134 -12.75 15.68 23.57
CA GLY A 134 -14.05 15.64 24.24
C GLY A 134 -14.94 14.66 23.48
N LYS A 135 -16.13 14.44 23.95
CA LYS A 135 -17.11 13.51 23.35
C LYS A 135 -17.30 13.71 21.84
N ILE A 136 -17.34 14.98 21.39
CA ILE A 136 -17.47 15.30 19.96
C ILE A 136 -16.22 14.89 19.17
N SER A 137 -15.03 15.10 19.71
CA SER A 137 -13.78 14.70 19.04
C SER A 137 -13.66 13.19 18.93
N GLU A 138 -14.01 12.46 19.99
CA GLU A 138 -14.06 11.00 20.01
C GLU A 138 -15.04 10.46 18.98
N GLN A 139 -16.26 11.00 18.89
CA GLN A 139 -17.25 10.61 17.90
C GLN A 139 -16.74 10.86 16.46
N LYS A 140 -16.05 11.99 16.22
CA LYS A 140 -15.48 12.29 14.90
C LYS A 140 -14.38 11.31 14.51
N VAL A 141 -13.54 10.87 15.44
CA VAL A 141 -12.53 9.84 15.19
C VAL A 141 -13.20 8.51 14.83
N LEU A 142 -14.20 8.10 15.63
CA LEU A 142 -14.94 6.86 15.38
C LEU A 142 -15.65 6.90 14.01
N GLN A 143 -16.34 7.99 13.71
CA GLN A 143 -17.00 8.17 12.41
C GLN A 143 -16.00 8.12 11.25
N ALA A 144 -14.84 8.78 11.38
CA ALA A 144 -13.83 8.77 10.32
C ALA A 144 -13.25 7.38 10.08
N ILE A 145 -13.09 6.57 11.15
CA ILE A 145 -12.66 5.16 11.00
C ILE A 145 -13.74 4.34 10.28
N GLU A 146 -15.01 4.52 10.64
CA GLU A 146 -16.12 3.80 10.03
C GLU A 146 -16.33 4.21 8.57
N GLU A 147 -16.26 5.51 8.24
CA GLU A 147 -16.29 6.01 6.87
C GLU A 147 -15.14 5.41 6.03
N ARG A 148 -13.93 5.37 6.59
CA ARG A 148 -12.78 4.75 5.90
C ARG A 148 -12.97 3.25 5.66
N ARG A 149 -13.60 2.53 6.60
CA ARG A 149 -13.94 1.11 6.43
C ARG A 149 -14.98 0.89 5.31
N LEU A 150 -15.97 1.78 5.22
CA LEU A 150 -17.04 1.69 4.22
C LEU A 150 -16.56 2.10 2.82
N GLN A 151 -15.74 3.15 2.73
CA GLN A 151 -15.25 3.67 1.45
C GLN A 151 -14.03 2.91 0.92
N GLY A 152 -13.24 2.24 1.83
CA GLY A 152 -11.92 1.74 1.49
C GLY A 152 -10.96 2.87 1.13
N ALA A 153 -9.68 2.59 0.99
CA ALA A 153 -8.79 3.51 0.31
C ALA A 153 -9.04 3.40 -1.19
N GLN A 154 -9.23 4.53 -1.85
CA GLN A 154 -9.47 4.60 -3.29
C GLN A 154 -8.40 5.45 -3.96
N MET A 155 -8.06 5.12 -5.18
CA MET A 155 -7.07 5.78 -5.99
C MET A 155 -7.57 5.85 -7.44
N ILE A 156 -7.20 6.90 -8.17
CA ILE A 156 -7.48 6.94 -9.62
C ILE A 156 -6.54 5.99 -10.36
N LEU A 157 -6.98 5.51 -11.53
CA LEU A 157 -6.26 4.48 -12.29
C LEU A 157 -4.80 4.84 -12.55
N VAL A 158 -4.51 6.06 -12.98
CA VAL A 158 -3.14 6.49 -13.34
C VAL A 158 -2.16 6.34 -12.16
N ASP A 159 -2.59 6.75 -10.96
CA ASP A 159 -1.76 6.60 -9.76
C ASP A 159 -1.64 5.14 -9.35
N ALA A 160 -2.73 4.37 -9.47
CA ALA A 160 -2.75 2.95 -9.17
C ALA A 160 -1.85 2.13 -10.09
N GLU A 161 -1.77 2.46 -11.38
CA GLU A 161 -0.86 1.81 -12.33
C GLU A 161 0.61 1.96 -11.92
N SER A 162 1.01 3.15 -11.49
CA SER A 162 2.38 3.40 -11.01
C SER A 162 2.71 2.57 -9.76
N HIS A 163 1.80 2.53 -8.78
CA HIS A 163 1.97 1.72 -7.58
C HIS A 163 1.96 0.23 -7.90
N ALA A 164 1.07 -0.21 -8.81
CA ALA A 164 0.97 -1.59 -9.23
C ALA A 164 2.24 -2.06 -9.94
N ALA A 165 2.79 -1.25 -10.84
CA ALA A 165 4.04 -1.54 -11.53
C ALA A 165 5.24 -1.66 -10.57
N SER A 166 5.33 -0.73 -9.60
CA SER A 166 6.39 -0.74 -8.58
C SER A 166 6.35 -2.00 -7.71
N LEU A 167 5.18 -2.39 -7.21
CA LEU A 167 5.03 -3.60 -6.39
C LEU A 167 5.30 -4.86 -7.22
N ALA A 168 4.78 -4.95 -8.45
CA ALA A 168 5.05 -6.08 -9.34
C ALA A 168 6.55 -6.21 -9.64
N HIS A 169 7.24 -5.10 -9.89
CA HIS A 169 8.69 -5.11 -10.09
C HIS A 169 9.44 -5.59 -8.83
N HIS A 170 9.03 -5.11 -7.66
CA HIS A 170 9.61 -5.55 -6.40
C HIS A 170 9.43 -7.07 -6.20
N LEU A 171 8.22 -7.59 -6.39
CA LEU A 171 7.94 -9.03 -6.24
C LEU A 171 8.77 -9.90 -7.20
N ARG A 172 8.90 -9.49 -8.46
CA ARG A 172 9.73 -10.22 -9.47
C ARG A 172 11.22 -10.31 -9.12
N GLY A 173 11.70 -9.51 -8.18
CA GLY A 173 13.09 -9.57 -7.72
C GLY A 173 13.41 -10.74 -6.80
N ASP A 174 12.45 -11.59 -6.43
CA ASP A 174 12.66 -12.77 -5.60
C ASP A 174 12.74 -14.02 -6.47
N PRO A 175 13.79 -14.86 -6.36
CA PRO A 175 13.95 -16.07 -7.17
C PRO A 175 12.87 -17.15 -6.92
N ALA A 176 12.18 -17.12 -5.79
CA ALA A 176 11.06 -18.01 -5.49
C ALA A 176 9.79 -17.65 -6.26
N ILE A 177 9.75 -16.48 -6.92
CA ILE A 177 8.60 -15.98 -7.68
C ILE A 177 8.92 -16.07 -9.17
N THR A 178 8.25 -16.98 -9.86
CA THR A 178 8.51 -17.25 -11.30
C THR A 178 7.72 -16.34 -12.24
N ALA A 179 6.53 -15.86 -11.81
CA ALA A 179 5.74 -14.89 -12.56
C ALA A 179 4.90 -14.03 -11.64
N VAL A 180 4.67 -12.76 -12.04
CA VAL A 180 3.76 -11.81 -11.38
C VAL A 180 3.01 -11.05 -12.45
N GLU A 181 1.67 -11.08 -12.37
CA GLU A 181 0.79 -10.32 -13.23
C GLU A 181 -0.12 -9.40 -12.41
N THR A 182 -0.22 -8.14 -12.85
CA THR A 182 -1.20 -7.19 -12.32
C THR A 182 -2.60 -7.57 -12.81
N CYS A 183 -3.52 -7.71 -11.89
CA CYS A 183 -4.87 -8.21 -12.07
C CYS A 183 -5.92 -7.19 -11.58
N GLY A 184 -7.14 -7.64 -11.37
CA GLY A 184 -8.19 -6.89 -10.70
C GLY A 184 -8.61 -5.59 -11.39
N PRO A 185 -8.98 -4.57 -10.60
CA PRO A 185 -9.51 -3.31 -11.14
C PRO A 185 -8.53 -2.58 -12.06
N VAL A 186 -7.23 -2.64 -11.77
CA VAL A 186 -6.18 -2.02 -12.62
C VAL A 186 -6.18 -2.66 -14.01
N ARG A 187 -6.13 -4.00 -14.09
CA ARG A 187 -6.17 -4.71 -15.38
C ARG A 187 -7.46 -4.46 -16.16
N ARG A 188 -8.58 -4.25 -15.45
CA ARG A 188 -9.88 -3.93 -16.06
C ARG A 188 -10.03 -2.45 -16.42
N SER A 189 -9.01 -1.61 -16.19
CA SER A 189 -9.02 -0.16 -16.44
C SER A 189 -10.20 0.56 -15.75
N CYS A 190 -10.50 0.19 -14.50
CA CYS A 190 -11.51 0.88 -13.71
C CYS A 190 -11.02 2.30 -13.36
N GLU A 191 -11.90 3.30 -13.42
CA GLU A 191 -11.51 4.69 -13.08
C GLU A 191 -11.07 4.84 -11.63
N ILE A 192 -11.75 4.12 -10.73
CA ILE A 192 -11.48 4.12 -9.29
C ILE A 192 -10.98 2.74 -8.88
N ILE A 193 -9.85 2.70 -8.24
CA ILE A 193 -9.16 1.51 -7.76
C ILE A 193 -9.26 1.48 -6.24
N ASP A 194 -9.88 0.44 -5.69
CA ASP A 194 -10.06 0.19 -4.27
C ASP A 194 -9.07 -0.83 -3.70
N HIS A 195 -8.40 -1.57 -4.57
CA HIS A 195 -7.32 -2.49 -4.23
C HIS A 195 -6.44 -2.77 -5.45
N LEU A 196 -5.18 -3.14 -5.19
CA LEU A 196 -4.29 -3.71 -6.19
C LEU A 196 -4.40 -5.23 -6.09
N ALA A 197 -4.58 -5.92 -7.21
CA ALA A 197 -4.65 -7.37 -7.25
C ALA A 197 -3.54 -7.95 -8.13
N TYR A 198 -2.99 -9.08 -7.71
CA TYR A 198 -1.92 -9.77 -8.42
C TYR A 198 -2.16 -11.28 -8.44
N ALA A 199 -1.82 -11.91 -9.55
CA ALA A 199 -1.53 -13.32 -9.60
C ALA A 199 0.00 -13.51 -9.44
N VAL A 200 0.41 -14.42 -8.58
CA VAL A 200 1.82 -14.71 -8.27
C VAL A 200 2.08 -16.19 -8.42
N ALA A 201 2.99 -16.54 -9.34
CA ALA A 201 3.41 -17.92 -9.52
C ALA A 201 4.57 -18.26 -8.57
N SER A 202 4.27 -19.05 -7.55
CA SER A 202 5.24 -19.53 -6.57
C SER A 202 4.71 -20.76 -5.83
N ASP A 203 5.61 -21.66 -5.47
CA ASP A 203 5.34 -22.77 -4.55
C ASP A 203 5.72 -22.42 -3.09
N GLN A 204 6.27 -21.22 -2.86
CA GLN A 204 6.82 -20.78 -1.57
C GLN A 204 6.05 -19.55 -1.06
N ARG A 205 4.89 -19.78 -0.46
CA ARG A 205 4.03 -18.73 0.09
C ARG A 205 4.75 -17.81 1.08
N ASP A 206 5.57 -18.39 1.95
CA ASP A 206 6.30 -17.63 2.97
C ASP A 206 7.32 -16.67 2.33
N ALA A 207 8.01 -17.10 1.29
CA ALA A 207 8.93 -16.24 0.52
C ALA A 207 8.19 -15.07 -0.11
N VAL A 208 7.02 -15.31 -0.73
CA VAL A 208 6.16 -14.26 -1.29
C VAL A 208 5.72 -13.28 -0.20
N THR A 209 5.33 -13.78 0.97
CA THR A 209 4.87 -12.97 2.11
C THR A 209 6.01 -12.10 2.65
N GLU A 210 7.21 -12.65 2.84
CA GLU A 210 8.38 -11.89 3.27
C GLU A 210 8.82 -10.87 2.21
N ARG A 211 8.75 -11.25 0.93
CA ARG A 211 9.04 -10.34 -0.16
C ARG A 211 8.06 -9.16 -0.18
N LEU A 212 6.76 -9.42 0.00
CA LEU A 212 5.75 -8.37 0.12
C LEU A 212 6.02 -7.46 1.32
N ARG A 213 6.41 -8.03 2.48
CA ARG A 213 6.76 -7.27 3.69
C ARG A 213 7.93 -6.31 3.46
N GLY A 214 8.88 -6.69 2.61
CA GLY A 214 10.03 -5.87 2.24
C GLY A 214 9.70 -4.72 1.28
N PHE A 215 8.46 -4.61 0.78
CA PHE A 215 8.08 -3.48 -0.06
C PHE A 215 7.88 -2.22 0.78
N ALA A 216 8.54 -1.14 0.39
CA ALA A 216 8.66 0.09 1.19
C ALA A 216 7.31 0.72 1.62
N LEU A 217 6.25 0.53 0.84
CA LEU A 217 4.93 1.07 1.15
C LEU A 217 4.06 0.11 1.98
N VAL A 218 4.45 -1.14 2.20
CA VAL A 218 3.67 -2.08 3.01
C VAL A 218 3.82 -1.74 4.48
N THR A 219 2.69 -1.52 5.15
CA THR A 219 2.60 -1.16 6.56
C THR A 219 2.20 -2.33 7.45
N SER A 220 1.41 -3.26 6.92
CA SER A 220 1.01 -4.48 7.60
C SER A 220 0.61 -5.56 6.59
N ILE A 221 0.63 -6.82 7.05
CA ILE A 221 0.22 -7.98 6.26
C ILE A 221 -0.83 -8.76 7.04
N ASP A 222 -1.90 -9.14 6.35
CA ASP A 222 -2.83 -10.17 6.76
C ASP A 222 -2.58 -11.42 5.89
N ALA A 223 -2.09 -12.47 6.53
CA ALA A 223 -1.85 -13.74 5.85
C ALA A 223 -3.14 -14.47 5.44
N GLY A 224 -4.31 -13.92 5.82
CA GLY A 224 -5.60 -14.44 5.42
C GLY A 224 -5.97 -15.78 6.07
N ARG A 225 -7.22 -16.18 5.84
CA ARG A 225 -7.74 -17.52 6.18
C ARG A 225 -7.56 -18.52 5.04
N ASP A 226 -7.29 -18.02 3.85
CA ASP A 226 -7.08 -18.81 2.63
C ASP A 226 -5.58 -18.90 2.37
N ASP A 227 -5.05 -20.11 2.27
CA ASP A 227 -3.63 -20.38 2.02
C ASP A 227 -3.17 -19.85 0.64
N ALA A 228 -4.10 -19.59 -0.29
CA ALA A 228 -3.81 -19.07 -1.62
C ALA A 228 -3.72 -17.54 -1.69
N VAL A 229 -4.15 -16.80 -0.64
CA VAL A 229 -4.22 -15.33 -0.70
C VAL A 229 -3.41 -14.70 0.43
N VAL A 230 -2.63 -13.67 0.09
CA VAL A 230 -1.96 -12.79 1.04
C VAL A 230 -2.38 -11.36 0.77
N ILE A 231 -2.73 -10.63 1.82
CA ILE A 231 -3.15 -9.23 1.73
C ILE A 231 -2.11 -8.34 2.41
N GLY A 232 -1.53 -7.42 1.67
CA GLY A 232 -0.71 -6.33 2.20
C GLY A 232 -1.52 -5.03 2.27
N TYR A 233 -1.36 -4.28 3.34
CA TYR A 233 -1.90 -2.93 3.45
C TYR A 233 -0.79 -1.93 3.18
N LEU A 234 -1.03 -1.03 2.23
CA LEU A 234 -0.08 -0.01 1.81
C LEU A 234 -0.25 1.27 2.62
N ALA A 235 0.81 2.06 2.70
CA ALA A 235 0.72 3.43 3.22
C ALA A 235 -0.37 4.20 2.45
N GLY A 236 -1.31 4.81 3.20
CA GLY A 236 -2.53 5.38 2.59
C GLY A 236 -3.76 4.48 2.64
N GLY A 237 -3.61 3.21 3.08
CA GLY A 237 -4.71 2.29 3.36
C GLY A 237 -5.23 1.50 2.15
N LEU A 238 -4.61 1.64 0.98
CA LEU A 238 -4.91 0.79 -0.16
C LEU A 238 -4.39 -0.62 0.15
N ARG A 239 -5.15 -1.66 -0.20
CA ARG A 239 -4.71 -3.04 -0.04
C ARG A 239 -4.14 -3.60 -1.34
N ALA A 240 -3.17 -4.49 -1.19
CA ALA A 240 -2.63 -5.31 -2.26
C ALA A 240 -2.98 -6.77 -1.97
N GLU A 241 -3.73 -7.39 -2.87
CA GLU A 241 -4.19 -8.78 -2.76
C GLU A 241 -3.36 -9.65 -3.71
N LEU A 242 -2.60 -10.60 -3.17
CA LEU A 242 -1.77 -11.52 -3.93
C LEU A 242 -2.41 -12.91 -3.94
N THR A 243 -2.88 -13.35 -5.09
CA THR A 243 -3.32 -14.74 -5.31
C THR A 243 -2.11 -15.57 -5.72
N ILE A 244 -1.68 -16.47 -4.83
CA ILE A 244 -0.48 -17.28 -5.01
C ILE A 244 -0.90 -18.66 -5.53
N ALA A 245 -0.25 -19.12 -6.58
CA ALA A 245 -0.47 -20.45 -7.14
C ALA A 245 0.82 -21.04 -7.72
N PRO A 246 0.95 -22.37 -7.78
CA PRO A 246 1.99 -23.01 -8.58
C PRO A 246 1.93 -22.57 -10.03
N ALA A 247 3.09 -22.56 -10.73
CA ALA A 247 3.16 -22.15 -12.13
C ALA A 247 2.17 -22.91 -13.03
N ALA A 248 1.93 -24.19 -12.77
CA ALA A 248 0.96 -25.00 -13.51
C ALA A 248 -0.50 -24.54 -13.36
N ARG A 249 -0.84 -23.74 -12.34
CA ARG A 249 -2.20 -23.23 -12.08
C ARG A 249 -2.28 -21.70 -12.16
N PHE A 250 -1.25 -21.08 -12.71
CA PHE A 250 -1.15 -19.63 -12.77
C PHE A 250 -2.28 -18.97 -13.58
N GLY A 251 -2.71 -19.62 -14.69
CA GLY A 251 -3.82 -19.12 -15.52
C GLY A 251 -5.14 -18.99 -14.75
N TRP A 252 -5.47 -19.97 -13.90
CA TRP A 252 -6.65 -19.88 -13.05
C TRP A 252 -6.50 -18.79 -11.97
N ALA A 253 -5.31 -18.62 -11.42
CA ALA A 253 -5.03 -17.52 -10.48
C ALA A 253 -5.20 -16.14 -11.15
N GLN A 254 -4.78 -15.97 -12.41
CA GLN A 254 -5.00 -14.73 -13.18
C GLN A 254 -6.49 -14.43 -13.35
N ILE A 255 -7.29 -15.44 -13.70
CA ILE A 255 -8.75 -15.29 -13.87
C ILE A 255 -9.41 -14.91 -12.53
N THR A 256 -9.08 -15.63 -11.46
CA THR A 256 -9.68 -15.38 -10.13
C THR A 256 -9.28 -14.02 -9.55
N ALA A 257 -8.03 -13.61 -9.73
CA ALA A 257 -7.55 -12.31 -9.29
C ALA A 257 -8.06 -11.15 -10.15
N THR A 258 -8.48 -11.40 -11.41
CA THR A 258 -8.96 -10.35 -12.33
C THR A 258 -10.48 -10.24 -12.33
N GLY A 259 -11.18 -11.36 -12.30
CA GLY A 259 -12.63 -11.44 -12.49
C GLY A 259 -13.42 -10.85 -11.32
N SER A 260 -14.59 -10.29 -11.59
CA SER A 260 -15.54 -10.01 -10.52
C SER A 260 -16.01 -11.32 -9.85
N PRO A 261 -16.35 -11.31 -8.55
CA PRO A 261 -16.83 -12.51 -7.87
C PRO A 261 -17.96 -13.23 -8.61
N ALA A 262 -18.90 -12.47 -9.14
CA ALA A 262 -20.01 -13.01 -9.92
C ALA A 262 -19.59 -13.64 -11.26
N HIS A 263 -18.51 -13.16 -11.88
CA HIS A 263 -17.95 -13.75 -13.09
C HIS A 263 -17.25 -15.06 -12.79
N VAL A 264 -16.40 -15.08 -11.79
CA VAL A 264 -15.66 -16.28 -11.36
C VAL A 264 -16.63 -17.39 -10.94
N GLU A 265 -17.68 -17.05 -10.20
CA GLU A 265 -18.72 -18.02 -9.79
C GLU A 265 -19.47 -18.62 -10.98
N ARG A 266 -19.83 -17.80 -11.98
CA ARG A 266 -20.44 -18.30 -13.21
C ARG A 266 -19.52 -19.22 -14.01
N LEU A 267 -18.22 -18.92 -14.03
CA LEU A 267 -17.23 -19.81 -14.68
C LEU A 267 -17.15 -21.16 -13.96
N ARG A 268 -17.11 -21.16 -12.62
CA ARG A 268 -17.12 -22.38 -11.82
C ARG A 268 -18.36 -23.22 -12.07
N ALA A 269 -19.54 -22.61 -12.05
CA ALA A 269 -20.81 -23.29 -12.31
C ALA A 269 -20.83 -23.92 -13.71
N ARG A 270 -20.42 -23.16 -14.74
CA ARG A 270 -20.40 -23.65 -16.12
C ARG A 270 -19.38 -24.77 -16.35
N ALA A 271 -18.24 -24.72 -15.66
CA ALA A 271 -17.25 -25.80 -15.70
C ALA A 271 -17.78 -27.06 -15.02
N ALA A 272 -18.44 -26.92 -13.85
CA ALA A 272 -19.05 -28.03 -13.13
C ALA A 272 -20.14 -28.73 -13.95
N GLU A 273 -20.97 -28.00 -14.71
CA GLU A 273 -21.95 -28.56 -15.65
C GLU A 273 -21.30 -29.46 -16.73
N ARG A 274 -20.00 -29.22 -17.01
CA ARG A 274 -19.20 -30.00 -17.96
C ARG A 274 -18.31 -31.05 -17.30
N GLY A 275 -18.45 -31.26 -15.98
CA GLY A 275 -17.63 -32.20 -15.21
C GLY A 275 -16.19 -31.71 -14.98
N LEU A 276 -15.92 -30.41 -15.17
CA LEU A 276 -14.61 -29.82 -14.96
C LEU A 276 -14.53 -29.13 -13.59
N HIS A 277 -13.36 -29.21 -12.97
CA HIS A 277 -13.05 -28.54 -11.70
C HIS A 277 -11.94 -27.53 -11.92
N LEU A 278 -12.27 -26.25 -12.08
CA LEU A 278 -11.34 -25.18 -12.40
C LEU A 278 -10.23 -25.02 -11.36
N ASP A 279 -10.53 -25.26 -10.08
CA ASP A 279 -9.54 -25.15 -9.00
C ASP A 279 -8.48 -26.28 -9.06
N ARG A 280 -8.66 -27.30 -9.90
CA ARG A 280 -7.71 -28.40 -10.14
C ARG A 280 -7.12 -28.37 -11.55
N LEU A 281 -7.54 -27.40 -12.37
CA LEU A 281 -7.08 -27.30 -13.75
C LEU A 281 -5.64 -26.84 -13.79
N GLU A 282 -4.80 -27.58 -14.53
CA GLU A 282 -3.45 -27.17 -14.85
C GLU A 282 -3.47 -26.31 -16.11
N ALA A 283 -3.24 -25.03 -15.96
CA ALA A 283 -3.18 -24.04 -17.02
C ALA A 283 -2.13 -22.99 -16.63
N GLY A 284 -1.04 -22.95 -17.38
CA GLY A 284 0.09 -22.04 -17.11
C GLY A 284 -0.20 -20.58 -17.48
N ASP A 285 -1.24 -20.33 -18.27
CA ASP A 285 -1.73 -19.01 -18.60
C ASP A 285 -3.27 -18.98 -18.71
N GLU A 286 -3.83 -17.77 -18.74
CA GLU A 286 -5.27 -17.52 -18.78
C GLU A 286 -5.94 -18.10 -20.06
N ALA A 287 -5.25 -18.13 -21.19
CA ALA A 287 -5.80 -18.61 -22.46
C ALA A 287 -5.98 -20.13 -22.49
N GLN A 288 -5.34 -20.85 -21.57
CA GLN A 288 -5.45 -22.32 -21.45
C GLN A 288 -6.61 -22.74 -20.54
N VAL A 289 -7.23 -21.83 -19.79
CA VAL A 289 -8.40 -22.06 -18.93
C VAL A 289 -9.69 -22.00 -19.74
#